data_ea0e72e3d2a130ba03c23f11d175286e
#
_entry.id   ea0e72e3d2a130ba03c23f11d175286e
#
_cell.length_a   1.000
_cell.length_b   1.000
_cell.length_c   1.000
_cell.angle_alpha   90.00
_cell.angle_beta   90.00
_cell.angle_gamma   90.00
#
_symmetry.space_group_name_H-M   'P 1'
#
loop_
_entity.id
_entity.type
_entity.pdbx_description
1 polymer ?
#
loop_
_entity_poly.entity_id
_entity_poly.type
_entity_poly.pdbx_seq_one_letter_code
_entity_poly.pdbx_strand_id
1 'polypeptide(L)'
;MVILGFCAAARHLHILLCMLTLTMYYSIICCSPVNLTYDVFDGTGDGTPLVFLHGLFGSKSNFHSIAKSLVQRTGRKVLTVDARNHGTSTHSADLTYEAMTNDLTHLLAQLHIGKCVLIGHSMGGKVAMTTALLQPGLVERLVVVDISPAQTTTRTNFHSYIQAMKDVKISSDIPRSTARRMAEDQLRKLVKERSVRQFLLTNLVEQNGHYAWRVNLDAIAAHLDDIMSFPTFETTYEGPTLFLGGASSAYIRYKMSSIQRLFPCADIQYIPDASHWIHADKPLDFISSISSFLQP
;
A
#
# COMPACT_ATOMS: atom_id res chain seq x y z
N MET A 1 -32.16 46.21 24.26
CA MET A 1 -30.82 45.77 24.72
C MET A 1 -30.65 44.23 24.57
N VAL A 2 -31.02 43.67 23.38
CA VAL A 2 -30.97 42.20 23.15
C VAL A 2 -30.28 41.84 21.82
N ILE A 3 -29.84 42.82 21.00
CA ILE A 3 -29.29 42.54 19.64
C ILE A 3 -27.74 42.38 19.63
N LEU A 4 -27.05 42.74 20.71
CA LEU A 4 -25.58 42.65 20.75
C LEU A 4 -25.02 41.28 21.19
N GLY A 5 -25.85 40.36 21.69
CA GLY A 5 -25.42 39.04 22.17
C GLY A 5 -25.25 37.98 21.09
N PHE A 6 -26.01 38.08 19.98
CA PHE A 6 -25.98 37.06 18.93
C PHE A 6 -24.75 37.13 18.00
N CYS A 7 -24.15 38.32 17.88
CA CYS A 7 -22.98 38.51 17.00
C CYS A 7 -21.67 37.97 17.61
N ALA A 8 -21.55 37.92 18.94
CA ALA A 8 -20.38 37.42 19.64
C ALA A 8 -20.34 35.87 19.65
N ALA A 9 -21.49 35.22 19.84
CA ALA A 9 -21.57 33.76 19.84
C ALA A 9 -21.29 33.15 18.45
N ALA A 10 -21.78 33.81 17.37
CA ALA A 10 -21.50 33.36 16.01
C ALA A 10 -20.02 33.53 15.62
N ARG A 11 -19.34 34.57 16.09
CA ARG A 11 -17.90 34.74 15.88
C ARG A 11 -17.07 33.73 16.65
N HIS A 12 -17.43 33.36 17.86
CA HIS A 12 -16.75 32.33 18.65
C HIS A 12 -16.91 30.95 18.03
N LEU A 13 -18.11 30.63 17.53
CA LEU A 13 -18.33 29.34 16.83
C LEU A 13 -17.56 29.25 15.53
N HIS A 14 -17.45 30.35 14.79
CA HIS A 14 -16.63 30.36 13.53
C HIS A 14 -15.14 30.26 13.80
N ILE A 15 -14.64 30.89 14.87
CA ILE A 15 -13.24 30.77 15.29
C ILE A 15 -12.95 29.37 15.81
N LEU A 16 -13.85 28.73 16.56
CA LEU A 16 -13.69 27.33 17.00
C LEU A 16 -13.72 26.35 15.83
N LEU A 17 -14.62 26.53 14.84
CA LEU A 17 -14.64 25.73 13.63
C LEU A 17 -13.38 25.91 12.79
N CYS A 18 -12.88 27.15 12.64
CA CYS A 18 -11.62 27.43 11.97
C CYS A 18 -10.42 26.84 12.73
N MET A 19 -10.41 26.88 14.06
CA MET A 19 -9.37 26.26 14.88
C MET A 19 -9.42 24.73 14.83
N LEU A 20 -10.62 24.13 14.81
CA LEU A 20 -10.80 22.68 14.64
C LEU A 20 -10.40 22.20 13.21
N THR A 21 -10.70 22.97 12.18
CA THR A 21 -10.25 22.68 10.82
C THR A 21 -8.74 22.90 10.67
N LEU A 22 -8.15 23.92 11.30
CA LEU A 22 -6.70 24.11 11.34
C LEU A 22 -6.01 23.01 12.16
N THR A 23 -6.55 22.55 13.28
CA THR A 23 -5.97 21.45 14.07
C THR A 23 -6.07 20.11 13.33
N MET A 24 -7.15 19.84 12.59
CA MET A 24 -7.22 18.70 11.68
C MET A 24 -6.23 18.83 10.51
N TYR A 25 -6.08 20.02 9.93
CA TYR A 25 -5.05 20.28 8.92
C TYR A 25 -3.62 20.19 9.48
N TYR A 26 -3.36 20.63 10.72
CA TYR A 26 -2.08 20.50 11.40
C TYR A 26 -1.76 19.06 11.81
N SER A 27 -2.75 18.22 12.09
CA SER A 27 -2.54 16.79 12.37
C SER A 27 -2.06 16.02 11.13
N ILE A 28 -2.45 16.48 9.93
CA ILE A 28 -1.95 15.93 8.64
C ILE A 28 -0.50 16.38 8.34
N ILE A 29 -0.02 17.45 8.96
CA ILE A 29 1.32 18.05 8.70
C ILE A 29 2.41 17.46 9.63
N CYS A 30 2.07 16.64 10.62
CA CYS A 30 3.04 16.22 11.65
C CYS A 30 4.00 15.09 11.24
N CYS A 31 3.79 14.43 10.08
CA CYS A 31 4.70 13.38 9.60
C CYS A 31 5.50 13.89 8.40
N SER A 32 6.76 14.26 8.62
CA SER A 32 7.65 14.58 7.51
C SER A 32 7.75 13.41 6.54
N PRO A 33 7.58 13.64 5.22
CA PRO A 33 7.71 12.58 4.25
C PRO A 33 9.14 12.02 4.26
N VAL A 34 9.26 10.72 4.04
CA VAL A 34 10.55 10.07 3.88
C VAL A 34 10.85 9.84 2.39
N ASN A 35 12.12 9.71 2.06
CA ASN A 35 12.52 9.40 0.69
C ASN A 35 12.16 7.96 0.35
N LEU A 36 11.31 7.78 -0.67
CA LEU A 36 10.95 6.48 -1.22
C LEU A 36 11.86 6.10 -2.39
N THR A 37 12.21 4.83 -2.47
CA THR A 37 12.90 4.29 -3.64
C THR A 37 11.89 3.70 -4.61
N TYR A 38 12.18 3.81 -5.89
CA TYR A 38 11.31 3.38 -6.97
C TYR A 38 12.11 2.91 -8.17
N ASP A 39 11.46 2.13 -9.04
CA ASP A 39 11.99 1.79 -10.36
C ASP A 39 11.03 2.31 -11.42
N VAL A 40 11.58 2.79 -12.53
CA VAL A 40 10.85 3.34 -13.66
C VAL A 40 10.97 2.40 -14.85
N PHE A 41 9.85 2.11 -15.49
CA PHE A 41 9.74 1.41 -16.75
C PHE A 41 9.13 2.36 -17.76
N ASP A 42 9.97 2.92 -18.63
CA ASP A 42 9.52 3.94 -19.59
C ASP A 42 8.66 3.33 -20.68
N GLY A 43 7.57 4.01 -20.97
CA GLY A 43 6.69 3.73 -22.11
C GLY A 43 6.88 4.76 -23.23
N THR A 44 6.32 4.47 -24.39
CA THR A 44 6.40 5.34 -25.59
C THR A 44 5.18 6.22 -25.79
N GLY A 45 4.12 6.03 -25.01
CA GLY A 45 2.87 6.76 -25.09
C GLY A 45 2.78 7.90 -24.08
N ASP A 46 1.87 8.84 -24.34
CA ASP A 46 1.62 10.03 -23.50
C ASP A 46 0.57 9.79 -22.39
N GLY A 47 0.12 8.54 -22.22
CA GLY A 47 -0.88 8.19 -21.22
C GLY A 47 -0.39 8.41 -19.80
N THR A 48 -1.32 8.71 -18.90
CA THR A 48 -1.05 8.87 -17.47
C THR A 48 -0.27 7.70 -16.89
N PRO A 49 0.83 7.92 -16.13
CA PRO A 49 1.68 6.87 -15.62
C PRO A 49 0.94 5.96 -14.63
N LEU A 50 1.33 4.69 -14.60
CA LEU A 50 0.86 3.70 -13.64
C LEU A 50 1.82 3.65 -12.45
N VAL A 51 1.31 3.68 -11.22
CA VAL A 51 2.11 3.65 -9.99
C VAL A 51 1.68 2.47 -9.14
N PHE A 52 2.61 1.54 -8.92
CA PHE A 52 2.38 0.31 -8.16
C PHE A 52 2.86 0.42 -6.72
N LEU A 53 1.99 0.03 -5.78
CA LEU A 53 2.24 0.01 -4.34
C LEU A 53 2.08 -1.42 -3.83
N HIS A 54 3.13 -1.96 -3.21
CA HIS A 54 3.15 -3.34 -2.71
C HIS A 54 2.48 -3.50 -1.34
N GLY A 55 2.21 -4.75 -0.96
CA GLY A 55 1.67 -5.12 0.35
C GLY A 55 2.72 -5.25 1.45
N LEU A 56 2.27 -5.52 2.67
CA LEU A 56 3.13 -5.73 3.84
C LEU A 56 4.18 -6.81 3.55
N PHE A 57 5.43 -6.58 3.96
CA PHE A 57 6.64 -7.36 3.66
C PHE A 57 7.00 -7.46 2.17
N GLY A 58 6.31 -6.75 1.31
CA GLY A 58 6.62 -6.69 -0.12
C GLY A 58 7.74 -5.69 -0.45
N SER A 59 7.95 -5.52 -1.74
CA SER A 59 8.82 -4.48 -2.30
C SER A 59 8.42 -4.17 -3.75
N LYS A 60 8.96 -3.08 -4.29
CA LYS A 60 8.76 -2.67 -5.69
C LYS A 60 9.05 -3.78 -6.70
N SER A 61 9.99 -4.67 -6.40
CA SER A 61 10.36 -5.79 -7.28
C SER A 61 9.25 -6.84 -7.45
N ASN A 62 8.25 -6.87 -6.58
CA ASN A 62 7.10 -7.78 -6.74
C ASN A 62 6.34 -7.55 -8.05
N PHE A 63 6.42 -6.35 -8.60
CA PHE A 63 5.69 -5.96 -9.81
C PHE A 63 6.55 -5.78 -11.06
N HIS A 64 7.87 -6.08 -11.03
CA HIS A 64 8.77 -5.80 -12.16
C HIS A 64 8.34 -6.50 -13.47
N SER A 65 7.96 -7.77 -13.43
CA SER A 65 7.48 -8.50 -14.60
C SER A 65 6.13 -7.96 -15.10
N ILE A 66 5.25 -7.62 -14.19
CA ILE A 66 3.95 -6.99 -14.47
C ILE A 66 4.15 -5.63 -15.13
N ALA A 67 5.03 -4.79 -14.56
CA ALA A 67 5.35 -3.47 -15.07
C ALA A 67 5.84 -3.54 -16.52
N LYS A 68 6.82 -4.40 -16.81
CA LYS A 68 7.32 -4.61 -18.19
C LYS A 68 6.22 -5.02 -19.16
N SER A 69 5.33 -5.93 -18.74
CA SER A 69 4.23 -6.38 -19.59
C SER A 69 3.20 -5.27 -19.81
N LEU A 70 2.91 -4.45 -18.81
CA LEU A 70 1.97 -3.34 -18.95
C LEU A 70 2.54 -2.22 -19.82
N VAL A 71 3.82 -1.89 -19.69
CA VAL A 71 4.49 -0.97 -20.63
C VAL A 71 4.32 -1.43 -22.07
N GLN A 72 4.58 -2.71 -22.34
CA GLN A 72 4.44 -3.28 -23.71
C GLN A 72 3.01 -3.24 -24.23
N ARG A 73 2.01 -3.48 -23.36
CA ARG A 73 0.59 -3.52 -23.76
C ARG A 73 -0.06 -2.15 -23.88
N THR A 74 0.34 -1.20 -23.04
CA THR A 74 -0.36 0.09 -22.91
C THR A 74 0.44 1.27 -23.41
N GLY A 75 1.75 1.12 -23.62
CA GLY A 75 2.66 2.22 -23.92
C GLY A 75 2.87 3.19 -22.75
N ARG A 76 2.18 3.02 -21.63
CA ARG A 76 2.26 3.93 -20.49
C ARG A 76 3.54 3.70 -19.66
N LYS A 77 4.10 4.77 -19.12
CA LYS A 77 5.16 4.69 -18.10
C LYS A 77 4.63 3.99 -16.85
N VAL A 78 5.45 3.12 -16.25
CA VAL A 78 5.12 2.41 -15.01
C VAL A 78 6.18 2.71 -13.95
N LEU A 79 5.73 3.06 -12.75
CA LEU A 79 6.56 3.17 -11.55
C LEU A 79 6.20 2.05 -10.59
N THR A 80 7.20 1.42 -9.99
CA THR A 80 7.03 0.52 -8.84
C THR A 80 7.76 1.11 -7.64
N VAL A 81 7.11 1.22 -6.48
CA VAL A 81 7.58 2.02 -5.35
C VAL A 81 7.74 1.13 -4.11
N ASP A 82 8.85 1.26 -3.39
CA ASP A 82 9.01 0.73 -2.04
C ASP A 82 8.35 1.68 -1.03
N ALA A 83 7.42 1.19 -0.23
CA ALA A 83 6.85 1.96 0.89
C ALA A 83 7.92 2.23 1.98
N ARG A 84 7.70 3.26 2.84
CA ARG A 84 8.52 3.44 4.04
C ARG A 84 8.67 2.12 4.79
N ASN A 85 9.79 1.91 5.45
CA ASN A 85 10.08 0.69 6.22
C ASN A 85 10.19 -0.61 5.40
N HIS A 86 10.14 -0.54 4.05
CA HIS A 86 10.22 -1.67 3.14
C HIS A 86 11.27 -1.46 2.04
N GLY A 87 11.70 -2.57 1.45
CA GLY A 87 12.62 -2.55 0.32
C GLY A 87 13.92 -1.81 0.64
N THR A 88 14.20 -0.77 -0.14
CA THR A 88 15.36 0.12 0.05
C THR A 88 14.94 1.56 0.39
N SER A 89 13.65 1.79 0.67
CA SER A 89 13.14 3.08 1.14
C SER A 89 13.58 3.38 2.57
N THR A 90 13.53 4.65 2.94
CA THR A 90 13.92 5.13 4.27
C THR A 90 13.07 4.49 5.37
N HIS A 91 13.72 4.11 6.46
CA HIS A 91 13.05 3.65 7.67
C HIS A 91 12.56 4.83 8.51
N SER A 92 11.43 4.65 9.17
CA SER A 92 10.81 5.59 10.10
C SER A 92 10.15 4.83 11.25
N ALA A 93 10.01 5.46 12.40
CA ALA A 93 9.25 4.90 13.51
C ALA A 93 7.75 4.86 13.22
N ASP A 94 7.25 5.80 12.37
CA ASP A 94 5.85 5.90 11.97
C ASP A 94 5.55 5.04 10.74
N LEU A 95 4.37 4.39 10.71
CA LEU A 95 3.88 3.56 9.60
C LEU A 95 2.34 3.63 9.50
N THR A 96 1.79 4.84 9.51
CA THR A 96 0.37 5.11 9.31
C THR A 96 0.02 5.30 7.82
N TYR A 97 -1.25 5.16 7.45
CA TYR A 97 -1.69 5.37 6.07
C TYR A 97 -1.54 6.82 5.63
N GLU A 98 -1.73 7.76 6.53
CA GLU A 98 -1.51 9.19 6.32
C GLU A 98 -0.03 9.48 6.00
N ALA A 99 0.87 8.91 6.79
CA ALA A 99 2.30 9.06 6.58
C ALA A 99 2.76 8.44 5.24
N MET A 100 2.27 7.23 4.90
CA MET A 100 2.57 6.59 3.62
C MET A 100 1.98 7.37 2.42
N THR A 101 0.81 7.98 2.58
CA THR A 101 0.21 8.86 1.57
C THR A 101 1.05 10.12 1.37
N ASN A 102 1.54 10.73 2.45
CA ASN A 102 2.43 11.90 2.37
C ASN A 102 3.74 11.57 1.64
N ASP A 103 4.34 10.42 1.90
CA ASP A 103 5.53 9.95 1.17
C ASP A 103 5.25 9.83 -0.33
N LEU A 104 4.16 9.16 -0.68
CA LEU A 104 3.78 8.95 -2.08
C LEU A 104 3.54 10.27 -2.79
N THR A 105 2.77 11.17 -2.21
CA THR A 105 2.47 12.48 -2.81
C THR A 105 3.73 13.35 -2.95
N HIS A 106 4.63 13.28 -1.97
CA HIS A 106 5.92 13.93 -2.05
C HIS A 106 6.78 13.38 -3.20
N LEU A 107 6.88 12.07 -3.33
CA LEU A 107 7.59 11.42 -4.45
C LEU A 107 6.99 11.83 -5.81
N LEU A 108 5.67 11.79 -5.96
CA LEU A 108 5.01 12.15 -7.22
C LEU A 108 5.25 13.62 -7.58
N ALA A 109 5.24 14.53 -6.59
CA ALA A 109 5.59 15.94 -6.79
C ALA A 109 7.05 16.11 -7.23
N GLN A 110 8.01 15.41 -6.61
CA GLN A 110 9.41 15.43 -7.02
C GLN A 110 9.62 14.95 -8.46
N LEU A 111 8.81 13.98 -8.91
CA LEU A 111 8.84 13.44 -10.26
C LEU A 111 8.00 14.25 -11.26
N HIS A 112 7.41 15.36 -10.84
CA HIS A 112 6.50 16.19 -11.64
C HIS A 112 5.30 15.40 -12.21
N ILE A 113 4.83 14.39 -11.48
CA ILE A 113 3.65 13.60 -11.81
C ILE A 113 2.43 14.25 -11.15
N GLY A 114 1.71 15.07 -11.91
CA GLY A 114 0.50 15.76 -11.43
C GLY A 114 -0.75 14.87 -11.44
N LYS A 115 -0.73 13.74 -12.15
CA LYS A 115 -1.84 12.77 -12.20
C LYS A 115 -1.31 11.37 -12.53
N CYS A 116 -1.87 10.33 -11.89
CA CYS A 116 -1.45 8.95 -12.09
C CYS A 116 -2.62 7.97 -11.95
N VAL A 117 -2.43 6.76 -12.44
CA VAL A 117 -3.25 5.60 -12.09
C VAL A 117 -2.58 4.90 -10.91
N LEU A 118 -3.25 4.83 -9.77
CA LEU A 118 -2.74 4.10 -8.61
C LEU A 118 -3.19 2.65 -8.62
N ILE A 119 -2.25 1.73 -8.42
CA ILE A 119 -2.48 0.29 -8.36
C ILE A 119 -1.84 -0.21 -7.08
N GLY A 120 -2.64 -0.58 -6.09
CA GLY A 120 -2.14 -0.97 -4.78
C GLY A 120 -2.61 -2.36 -4.35
N HIS A 121 -1.68 -3.19 -3.88
CA HIS A 121 -1.98 -4.51 -3.33
C HIS A 121 -1.99 -4.47 -1.80
N SER A 122 -3.05 -5.00 -1.17
CA SER A 122 -3.13 -5.17 0.29
C SER A 122 -2.86 -3.84 1.03
N MET A 123 -1.82 -3.73 1.86
CA MET A 123 -1.40 -2.47 2.49
C MET A 123 -1.25 -1.34 1.46
N GLY A 124 -0.57 -1.58 0.34
CA GLY A 124 -0.46 -0.61 -0.76
C GLY A 124 -1.81 -0.24 -1.37
N GLY A 125 -2.79 -1.14 -1.35
CA GLY A 125 -4.18 -0.86 -1.75
C GLY A 125 -4.87 0.11 -0.80
N LYS A 126 -4.63 -0.01 0.50
CA LYS A 126 -5.13 0.96 1.48
C LYS A 126 -4.45 2.33 1.35
N VAL A 127 -3.13 2.36 1.06
CA VAL A 127 -2.43 3.62 0.73
C VAL A 127 -3.05 4.26 -0.52
N ALA A 128 -3.28 3.49 -1.58
CA ALA A 128 -3.89 3.99 -2.82
C ALA A 128 -5.30 4.55 -2.59
N MET A 129 -6.14 3.86 -1.81
CA MET A 129 -7.47 4.32 -1.42
C MET A 129 -7.41 5.60 -0.58
N THR A 130 -6.53 5.66 0.43
CA THR A 130 -6.33 6.85 1.27
C THR A 130 -5.89 8.04 0.43
N THR A 131 -4.97 7.82 -0.52
CA THR A 131 -4.51 8.87 -1.45
C THR A 131 -5.66 9.38 -2.33
N ALA A 132 -6.48 8.47 -2.89
CA ALA A 132 -7.62 8.86 -3.73
C ALA A 132 -8.68 9.66 -2.95
N LEU A 133 -8.91 9.32 -1.68
CA LEU A 133 -9.88 10.03 -0.83
C LEU A 133 -9.36 11.39 -0.36
N LEU A 134 -8.05 11.54 -0.09
CA LEU A 134 -7.44 12.79 0.36
C LEU A 134 -7.08 13.72 -0.81
N GLN A 135 -6.68 13.17 -1.95
CA GLN A 135 -6.20 13.92 -3.11
C GLN A 135 -6.80 13.38 -4.43
N PRO A 136 -8.13 13.49 -4.61
CA PRO A 136 -8.83 12.91 -5.76
C PRO A 136 -8.32 13.45 -7.11
N GLY A 137 -7.83 14.69 -7.15
CA GLY A 137 -7.26 15.29 -8.35
C GLY A 137 -5.97 14.64 -8.85
N LEU A 138 -5.22 13.96 -7.97
CA LEU A 138 -3.98 13.25 -8.28
C LEU A 138 -4.24 11.88 -8.93
N VAL A 139 -5.40 11.28 -8.68
CA VAL A 139 -5.72 9.91 -9.11
C VAL A 139 -6.67 9.93 -10.30
N GLU A 140 -6.21 9.46 -11.46
CA GLU A 140 -7.06 9.33 -12.66
C GLU A 140 -7.96 8.11 -12.56
N ARG A 141 -7.40 6.98 -12.20
CA ARG A 141 -8.09 5.70 -11.98
C ARG A 141 -7.44 5.00 -10.78
N LEU A 142 -8.23 4.25 -10.06
CA LEU A 142 -7.78 3.49 -8.89
C LEU A 142 -7.96 2.00 -9.11
N VAL A 143 -6.92 1.20 -8.89
CA VAL A 143 -7.00 -0.26 -8.86
C VAL A 143 -6.59 -0.76 -7.47
N VAL A 144 -7.51 -1.38 -6.78
CA VAL A 144 -7.33 -1.94 -5.43
C VAL A 144 -7.27 -3.45 -5.52
N VAL A 145 -6.12 -4.02 -5.17
CA VAL A 145 -5.85 -5.45 -5.33
C VAL A 145 -5.98 -6.17 -3.99
N ASP A 146 -7.02 -6.96 -3.89
CA ASP A 146 -7.39 -7.90 -2.81
C ASP A 146 -7.36 -7.31 -1.40
N ILE A 147 -7.92 -6.14 -1.24
CA ILE A 147 -8.16 -5.48 0.05
C ILE A 147 -9.42 -4.60 -0.04
N SER A 148 -9.99 -4.24 1.11
CA SER A 148 -11.15 -3.36 1.21
C SER A 148 -10.87 -2.16 2.13
N PRO A 149 -11.65 -1.06 2.03
CA PRO A 149 -11.55 0.11 2.90
C PRO A 149 -12.21 -0.15 4.27
N ALA A 150 -11.71 -1.17 4.96
CA ALA A 150 -12.21 -1.58 6.26
C ALA A 150 -11.10 -2.26 7.06
N GLN A 151 -11.38 -2.47 8.35
CA GLN A 151 -10.48 -3.26 9.19
C GLN A 151 -10.32 -4.67 8.60
N THR A 152 -9.07 -5.08 8.46
CA THR A 152 -8.68 -6.40 7.96
C THR A 152 -8.84 -7.42 9.08
N THR A 153 -9.79 -8.32 8.92
CA THR A 153 -10.07 -9.40 9.87
C THR A 153 -9.70 -10.74 9.26
N THR A 154 -8.40 -11.03 9.19
CA THR A 154 -7.91 -12.31 8.67
C THR A 154 -7.51 -13.24 9.80
N ARG A 155 -7.48 -14.56 9.49
CA ARG A 155 -6.90 -15.56 10.38
C ARG A 155 -5.36 -15.54 10.37
N THR A 156 -4.75 -14.70 9.52
CA THR A 156 -3.30 -14.58 9.41
C THR A 156 -2.74 -13.92 10.66
N ASN A 157 -1.87 -14.62 11.36
CA ASN A 157 -1.22 -14.09 12.54
C ASN A 157 0.08 -13.38 12.16
N PHE A 158 -0.02 -12.12 11.75
CA PHE A 158 1.14 -11.30 11.37
C PHE A 158 2.11 -11.08 12.53
N HIS A 159 1.62 -11.02 13.78
CA HIS A 159 2.49 -10.96 14.95
C HIS A 159 3.42 -12.16 15.02
N SER A 160 2.91 -13.38 14.77
CA SER A 160 3.75 -14.59 14.71
C SER A 160 4.78 -14.54 13.58
N TYR A 161 4.44 -13.94 12.44
CA TYR A 161 5.40 -13.78 11.33
C TYR A 161 6.52 -12.81 11.70
N ILE A 162 6.18 -11.66 12.28
CA ILE A 162 7.15 -10.68 12.76
C ILE A 162 8.07 -11.31 13.83
N GLN A 163 7.49 -12.02 14.79
CA GLN A 163 8.26 -12.70 15.83
C GLN A 163 9.18 -13.76 15.24
N ALA A 164 8.66 -14.58 14.31
CA ALA A 164 9.47 -15.60 13.63
C ALA A 164 10.67 -14.99 12.89
N MET A 165 10.46 -13.83 12.22
CA MET A 165 11.53 -13.11 11.56
C MET A 165 12.55 -12.55 12.56
N LYS A 166 12.11 -11.94 13.67
CA LYS A 166 13.00 -11.41 14.72
C LYS A 166 13.84 -12.50 15.40
N ASP A 167 13.28 -13.71 15.52
CA ASP A 167 13.95 -14.84 16.17
C ASP A 167 15.00 -15.53 15.30
N VAL A 168 15.03 -15.26 14.00
CA VAL A 168 16.01 -15.85 13.06
C VAL A 168 17.42 -15.45 13.46
N LYS A 169 18.27 -16.44 13.69
CA LYS A 169 19.70 -16.29 13.98
C LYS A 169 20.52 -16.92 12.87
N ILE A 170 21.36 -16.13 12.24
CA ILE A 170 22.23 -16.56 11.12
C ILE A 170 23.66 -16.13 11.46
N SER A 171 24.60 -17.07 11.30
CA SER A 171 26.01 -16.75 11.45
C SER A 171 26.47 -15.82 10.31
N SER A 172 27.42 -14.95 10.62
CA SER A 172 28.14 -14.15 9.61
C SER A 172 29.01 -15.04 8.71
N ASP A 173 29.42 -14.50 7.59
CA ASP A 173 30.44 -15.09 6.69
C ASP A 173 30.08 -16.48 6.13
N ILE A 174 28.80 -16.78 6.00
CA ILE A 174 28.32 -18.00 5.34
C ILE A 174 27.69 -17.67 3.96
N PRO A 175 27.70 -18.60 3.00
CA PRO A 175 27.09 -18.38 1.71
C PRO A 175 25.60 -18.06 1.81
N ARG A 176 25.11 -17.14 0.97
CA ARG A 176 23.71 -16.69 0.94
C ARG A 176 22.70 -17.84 0.83
N SER A 177 23.01 -18.88 0.05
CA SER A 177 22.14 -20.05 -0.06
C SER A 177 22.00 -20.81 1.26
N THR A 178 23.09 -20.92 2.03
CA THR A 178 23.10 -21.53 3.36
C THR A 178 22.32 -20.67 4.35
N ALA A 179 22.55 -19.34 4.37
CA ALA A 179 21.82 -18.41 5.21
C ALA A 179 20.30 -18.46 4.97
N ARG A 180 19.88 -18.47 3.69
CA ARG A 180 18.45 -18.59 3.34
C ARG A 180 17.85 -19.91 3.81
N ARG A 181 18.55 -21.03 3.65
CA ARG A 181 18.09 -22.33 4.16
C ARG A 181 17.95 -22.34 5.67
N MET A 182 18.95 -21.83 6.39
CA MET A 182 18.90 -21.73 7.85
C MET A 182 17.74 -20.85 8.34
N ALA A 183 17.50 -19.72 7.68
CA ALA A 183 16.37 -18.86 7.97
C ALA A 183 15.02 -19.55 7.69
N GLU A 184 14.90 -20.26 6.54
CA GLU A 184 13.68 -20.98 6.19
C GLU A 184 13.36 -22.06 7.23
N ASP A 185 14.35 -22.82 7.68
CA ASP A 185 14.18 -23.87 8.68
C ASP A 185 13.71 -23.28 10.04
N GLN A 186 14.22 -22.12 10.42
CA GLN A 186 13.79 -21.42 11.64
C GLN A 186 12.38 -20.86 11.51
N LEU A 187 12.04 -20.20 10.38
CA LEU A 187 10.70 -19.66 10.10
C LEU A 187 9.62 -20.75 10.11
N ARG A 188 9.94 -21.98 9.70
CA ARG A 188 9.01 -23.13 9.61
C ARG A 188 8.32 -23.45 10.94
N LYS A 189 8.91 -23.06 12.06
CA LYS A 189 8.34 -23.29 13.39
C LYS A 189 6.99 -22.57 13.55
N LEU A 190 6.90 -21.33 13.08
CA LEU A 190 5.71 -20.46 13.22
C LEU A 190 4.99 -20.21 11.90
N VAL A 191 5.71 -20.15 10.78
CA VAL A 191 5.16 -19.91 9.44
C VAL A 191 5.04 -21.24 8.69
N LYS A 192 3.84 -21.80 8.63
CA LYS A 192 3.61 -23.16 8.10
C LYS A 192 3.66 -23.22 6.57
N GLU A 193 3.12 -22.21 5.90
CA GLU A 193 3.00 -22.15 4.44
C GLU A 193 4.36 -21.84 3.81
N ARG A 194 4.80 -22.71 2.91
CA ARG A 194 6.11 -22.57 2.24
C ARG A 194 6.15 -21.30 1.38
N SER A 195 5.09 -20.98 0.68
CA SER A 195 4.98 -19.78 -0.17
C SER A 195 5.19 -18.51 0.66
N VAL A 196 4.60 -18.44 1.85
CA VAL A 196 4.77 -17.31 2.78
C VAL A 196 6.23 -17.22 3.25
N ARG A 197 6.85 -18.35 3.66
CA ARG A 197 8.28 -18.34 4.04
C ARG A 197 9.17 -17.83 2.91
N GLN A 198 8.97 -18.31 1.69
CA GLN A 198 9.75 -17.84 0.53
C GLN A 198 9.54 -16.35 0.25
N PHE A 199 8.33 -15.86 0.42
CA PHE A 199 8.02 -14.44 0.31
C PHE A 199 8.73 -13.62 1.41
N LEU A 200 8.63 -13.99 2.68
CA LEU A 200 9.33 -13.31 3.77
C LEU A 200 10.85 -13.29 3.55
N LEU A 201 11.43 -14.42 3.07
CA LEU A 201 12.85 -14.55 2.79
C LEU A 201 13.35 -13.64 1.64
N THR A 202 12.47 -13.04 0.85
CA THR A 202 12.89 -12.00 -0.11
C THR A 202 13.46 -10.76 0.59
N ASN A 203 13.14 -10.59 1.88
CA ASN A 203 13.62 -9.50 2.72
C ASN A 203 14.93 -9.82 3.46
N LEU A 204 15.41 -11.06 3.40
CA LEU A 204 16.71 -11.41 4.00
C LEU A 204 17.83 -10.97 3.07
N VAL A 205 18.60 -9.99 3.50
CA VAL A 205 19.70 -9.38 2.72
C VAL A 205 21.02 -9.49 3.48
N GLU A 206 22.10 -9.54 2.72
CA GLU A 206 23.44 -9.47 3.25
C GLU A 206 23.90 -8.01 3.28
N GLN A 207 24.42 -7.60 4.41
CA GLN A 207 24.98 -6.26 4.63
C GLN A 207 26.29 -6.40 5.44
N ASN A 208 27.41 -6.05 4.82
CA ASN A 208 28.74 -6.08 5.45
C ASN A 208 29.08 -7.44 6.10
N GLY A 209 28.81 -8.55 5.41
CA GLY A 209 29.07 -9.92 5.91
C GLY A 209 28.06 -10.47 6.90
N HIS A 210 27.03 -9.68 7.26
CA HIS A 210 25.95 -10.08 8.15
C HIS A 210 24.62 -10.18 7.41
N TYR A 211 23.73 -11.04 7.89
CA TYR A 211 22.37 -11.17 7.35
C TYR A 211 21.38 -10.37 8.21
N ALA A 212 20.58 -9.53 7.56
CA ALA A 212 19.56 -8.71 8.20
C ALA A 212 18.26 -8.71 7.41
N TRP A 213 17.17 -8.40 8.07
CA TRP A 213 15.90 -8.11 7.41
C TRP A 213 15.90 -6.66 6.92
N ARG A 214 15.66 -6.45 5.62
CA ARG A 214 15.60 -5.09 5.05
C ARG A 214 14.31 -4.34 5.38
N VAL A 215 13.29 -5.03 5.89
CA VAL A 215 12.08 -4.40 6.43
C VAL A 215 12.30 -4.00 7.89
N ASN A 216 11.73 -2.86 8.30
CA ASN A 216 11.78 -2.40 9.69
C ASN A 216 10.75 -3.15 10.54
N LEU A 217 11.14 -4.31 11.07
CA LEU A 217 10.26 -5.17 11.85
C LEU A 217 9.74 -4.51 13.14
N ASP A 218 10.50 -3.57 13.71
CA ASP A 218 10.09 -2.88 14.95
C ASP A 218 8.98 -1.88 14.66
N ALA A 219 9.11 -1.05 13.62
CA ALA A 219 8.05 -0.15 13.19
C ALA A 219 6.81 -0.91 12.72
N ILE A 220 6.97 -2.00 11.95
CA ILE A 220 5.85 -2.84 11.51
C ILE A 220 5.13 -3.45 12.72
N ALA A 221 5.85 -3.93 13.73
CA ALA A 221 5.25 -4.49 14.94
C ALA A 221 4.47 -3.44 15.74
N ALA A 222 5.04 -2.23 15.88
CA ALA A 222 4.43 -1.13 16.64
C ALA A 222 3.14 -0.61 15.97
N HIS A 223 3.07 -0.64 14.64
CA HIS A 223 1.94 -0.13 13.85
C HIS A 223 1.08 -1.22 13.20
N LEU A 224 1.15 -2.46 13.67
CA LEU A 224 0.42 -3.55 13.03
C LEU A 224 -1.10 -3.32 13.08
N ASP A 225 -1.62 -2.80 14.17
CA ASP A 225 -3.05 -2.47 14.31
C ASP A 225 -3.46 -1.35 13.35
N ASP A 226 -2.61 -0.34 13.14
CA ASP A 226 -2.84 0.73 12.16
C ASP A 226 -2.88 0.14 10.73
N ILE A 227 -1.93 -0.74 10.39
CA ILE A 227 -1.88 -1.42 9.09
C ILE A 227 -3.12 -2.29 8.87
N MET A 228 -3.62 -2.96 9.92
CA MET A 228 -4.82 -3.78 9.85
C MET A 228 -6.10 -2.95 9.81
N SER A 229 -6.11 -1.70 10.27
CA SER A 229 -7.22 -0.77 10.23
C SER A 229 -7.40 -0.12 8.86
N PHE A 230 -8.35 0.79 8.74
CA PHE A 230 -8.49 1.75 7.64
C PHE A 230 -8.98 3.07 8.23
N PRO A 231 -8.42 4.23 7.83
CA PRO A 231 -8.85 5.53 8.34
C PRO A 231 -10.32 5.81 8.03
N THR A 232 -10.98 6.61 8.87
CA THR A 232 -12.37 7.00 8.66
C THR A 232 -12.44 8.20 7.73
N PHE A 233 -13.30 8.11 6.71
CA PHE A 233 -13.54 9.18 5.75
C PHE A 233 -15.03 9.48 5.64
N GLU A 234 -15.36 10.77 5.58
CA GLU A 234 -16.70 11.29 5.26
C GLU A 234 -16.83 11.64 3.77
N THR A 235 -15.71 11.70 3.05
CA THR A 235 -15.64 11.99 1.61
C THR A 235 -15.67 10.70 0.79
N THR A 236 -16.05 10.82 -0.49
CA THR A 236 -16.05 9.74 -1.47
C THR A 236 -15.03 10.05 -2.58
N TYR A 237 -14.56 9.02 -3.25
CA TYR A 237 -13.81 9.15 -4.49
C TYR A 237 -14.69 8.70 -5.66
N GLU A 238 -15.06 9.64 -6.52
CA GLU A 238 -15.99 9.44 -7.65
C GLU A 238 -15.28 9.00 -8.95
N GLY A 239 -13.95 8.88 -8.92
CA GLY A 239 -13.17 8.44 -10.08
C GLY A 239 -13.35 6.95 -10.38
N PRO A 240 -13.04 6.53 -11.64
CA PRO A 240 -13.10 5.13 -12.01
C PRO A 240 -12.24 4.26 -11.09
N THR A 241 -12.87 3.24 -10.51
CA THR A 241 -12.24 2.37 -9.52
C THR A 241 -12.49 0.90 -9.84
N LEU A 242 -11.43 0.09 -9.80
CA LEU A 242 -11.49 -1.36 -9.92
C LEU A 242 -11.02 -2.01 -8.63
N PHE A 243 -11.87 -2.80 -7.98
CA PHE A 243 -11.49 -3.75 -6.94
C PHE A 243 -11.28 -5.13 -7.57
N LEU A 244 -10.05 -5.63 -7.50
CA LEU A 244 -9.68 -6.91 -8.09
C LEU A 244 -9.37 -7.91 -6.98
N GLY A 245 -10.25 -8.89 -6.78
CA GLY A 245 -10.16 -9.89 -5.73
C GLY A 245 -9.69 -11.26 -6.23
N GLY A 246 -9.01 -12.02 -5.39
CA GLY A 246 -8.78 -13.45 -5.62
C GLY A 246 -10.04 -14.24 -5.22
N ALA A 247 -10.50 -15.17 -6.10
CA ALA A 247 -11.70 -15.95 -5.81
C ALA A 247 -11.55 -16.86 -4.59
N SER A 248 -10.31 -17.23 -4.25
CA SER A 248 -9.97 -18.02 -3.05
C SER A 248 -9.61 -17.14 -1.83
N SER A 249 -9.72 -15.81 -1.96
CA SER A 249 -9.43 -14.84 -0.91
C SER A 249 -10.70 -14.33 -0.22
N ALA A 250 -10.59 -13.95 1.06
CA ALA A 250 -11.70 -13.40 1.86
C ALA A 250 -11.59 -11.87 2.09
N TYR A 251 -10.58 -11.18 1.58
CA TYR A 251 -10.28 -9.79 1.93
C TYR A 251 -11.32 -8.78 1.39
N ILE A 252 -11.98 -9.07 0.27
CA ILE A 252 -13.00 -8.20 -0.35
C ILE A 252 -14.42 -8.72 -0.11
N ARG A 253 -14.63 -10.03 -0.18
CA ARG A 253 -15.95 -10.70 -0.35
C ARG A 253 -17.04 -10.23 0.61
N TYR A 254 -16.73 -9.89 1.84
CA TYR A 254 -17.68 -9.51 2.89
C TYR A 254 -17.68 -8.01 3.23
N LYS A 255 -17.09 -7.17 2.37
CA LYS A 255 -16.89 -5.73 2.65
C LYS A 255 -17.49 -4.82 1.57
N MET A 256 -18.45 -5.33 0.79
CA MET A 256 -19.07 -4.61 -0.33
C MET A 256 -19.68 -3.26 0.08
N SER A 257 -20.37 -3.20 1.22
CA SER A 257 -20.97 -1.95 1.71
C SER A 257 -19.94 -0.86 2.01
N SER A 258 -18.79 -1.24 2.56
CA SER A 258 -17.68 -0.29 2.81
C SER A 258 -17.08 0.24 1.51
N ILE A 259 -16.97 -0.62 0.49
CA ILE A 259 -16.49 -0.24 -0.84
C ILE A 259 -17.46 0.76 -1.47
N GLN A 260 -18.74 0.40 -1.58
CA GLN A 260 -19.76 1.26 -2.20
C GLN A 260 -19.92 2.61 -1.52
N ARG A 261 -19.75 2.66 -0.19
CA ARG A 261 -19.84 3.91 0.56
C ARG A 261 -18.75 4.91 0.20
N LEU A 262 -17.50 4.47 0.02
CA LEU A 262 -16.36 5.36 -0.22
C LEU A 262 -15.98 5.48 -1.71
N PHE A 263 -16.33 4.48 -2.51
CA PHE A 263 -16.01 4.37 -3.94
C PHE A 263 -17.28 3.99 -4.72
N PRO A 264 -18.25 4.92 -4.89
CA PRO A 264 -19.55 4.60 -5.50
C PRO A 264 -19.44 4.15 -6.96
N CYS A 265 -18.39 4.56 -7.68
CA CYS A 265 -18.13 4.17 -9.07
C CYS A 265 -17.23 2.92 -9.18
N ALA A 266 -17.12 2.11 -8.12
CA ALA A 266 -16.28 0.92 -8.13
C ALA A 266 -16.91 -0.24 -8.89
N ASP A 267 -16.13 -0.81 -9.83
CA ASP A 267 -16.34 -2.16 -10.36
C ASP A 267 -15.58 -3.18 -9.50
N ILE A 268 -16.15 -4.38 -9.33
CA ILE A 268 -15.56 -5.44 -8.51
C ILE A 268 -15.44 -6.71 -9.33
N GLN A 269 -14.23 -7.15 -9.55
CA GLN A 269 -13.91 -8.35 -10.31
C GLN A 269 -13.16 -9.37 -9.45
N TYR A 270 -13.38 -10.66 -9.74
CA TYR A 270 -12.66 -11.76 -9.09
C TYR A 270 -11.92 -12.60 -10.11
N ILE A 271 -10.64 -12.85 -9.85
CA ILE A 271 -9.82 -13.76 -10.67
C ILE A 271 -10.00 -15.19 -10.11
N PRO A 272 -10.47 -16.15 -10.94
CA PRO A 272 -10.63 -17.54 -10.54
C PRO A 272 -9.31 -18.16 -10.06
N ASP A 273 -9.39 -19.02 -9.06
CA ASP A 273 -8.25 -19.78 -8.48
C ASP A 273 -7.09 -18.93 -7.97
N ALA A 274 -7.26 -17.61 -7.80
CA ALA A 274 -6.27 -16.75 -7.22
C ALA A 274 -6.48 -16.61 -5.71
N SER A 275 -5.37 -16.59 -4.97
CA SER A 275 -5.32 -16.29 -3.54
C SER A 275 -5.17 -14.77 -3.31
N HIS A 276 -4.70 -14.39 -2.12
CA HIS A 276 -4.36 -12.99 -1.80
C HIS A 276 -3.27 -12.39 -2.71
N TRP A 277 -2.38 -13.22 -3.24
CA TRP A 277 -1.29 -12.78 -4.14
C TRP A 277 -1.65 -12.95 -5.62
N ILE A 278 -2.76 -12.32 -6.06
CA ILE A 278 -3.31 -12.44 -7.43
C ILE A 278 -2.23 -12.25 -8.50
N HIS A 279 -1.41 -11.22 -8.35
CA HIS A 279 -0.33 -10.87 -9.30
C HIS A 279 0.77 -11.94 -9.41
N ALA A 280 0.92 -12.79 -8.40
CA ALA A 280 1.84 -13.92 -8.40
C ALA A 280 1.18 -15.22 -8.87
N ASP A 281 -0.07 -15.46 -8.45
CA ASP A 281 -0.81 -16.68 -8.77
C ASP A 281 -1.28 -16.71 -10.24
N LYS A 282 -1.79 -15.57 -10.72
CA LYS A 282 -2.45 -15.41 -12.03
C LYS A 282 -1.98 -14.12 -12.74
N PRO A 283 -0.67 -14.03 -13.05
CA PRO A 283 -0.10 -12.77 -13.59
C PRO A 283 -0.71 -12.35 -14.92
N LEU A 284 -1.08 -13.28 -15.79
CA LEU A 284 -1.66 -12.94 -17.11
C LEU A 284 -3.09 -12.40 -16.97
N ASP A 285 -3.92 -13.00 -16.12
CA ASP A 285 -5.28 -12.54 -15.85
C ASP A 285 -5.25 -11.19 -15.15
N PHE A 286 -4.34 -11.00 -14.20
CA PHE A 286 -4.10 -9.73 -13.51
C PHE A 286 -3.74 -8.62 -14.51
N ILE A 287 -2.77 -8.85 -15.40
CA ILE A 287 -2.37 -7.90 -16.43
C ILE A 287 -3.54 -7.60 -17.39
N SER A 288 -4.30 -8.62 -17.78
CA SER A 288 -5.45 -8.45 -18.68
C SER A 288 -6.54 -7.60 -18.04
N SER A 289 -6.91 -7.84 -16.79
CA SER A 289 -7.90 -7.04 -16.05
C SER A 289 -7.50 -5.58 -15.95
N ILE A 290 -6.24 -5.31 -15.58
CA ILE A 290 -5.72 -3.93 -15.54
C ILE A 290 -5.73 -3.31 -16.94
N SER A 291 -5.23 -4.01 -17.97
CA SER A 291 -5.18 -3.47 -19.32
C SER A 291 -6.57 -3.14 -19.86
N SER A 292 -7.57 -3.97 -19.58
CA SER A 292 -8.97 -3.71 -19.96
C SER A 292 -9.55 -2.50 -19.24
N PHE A 293 -9.26 -2.36 -17.93
CA PHE A 293 -9.73 -1.23 -17.14
C PHE A 293 -9.09 0.10 -17.56
N LEU A 294 -7.91 0.08 -18.19
CA LEU A 294 -7.21 1.28 -18.68
C LEU A 294 -7.71 1.75 -20.04
N GLN A 295 -8.51 0.97 -20.74
CA GLN A 295 -9.12 1.39 -22.00
C GLN A 295 -10.19 2.44 -21.73
N PRO A 296 -10.45 3.35 -22.71
CA PRO A 296 -11.48 4.39 -22.59
C PRO A 296 -12.87 3.83 -22.34
#